data_85daba14cdececc9a8671d48c7cb820d
#
_entry.id   85daba14cdececc9a8671d48c7cb820d
#
_cell.length_a   1.000
_cell.length_b   1.000
_cell.length_c   1.000
_cell.angle_alpha   90.00
_cell.angle_beta   90.00
_cell.angle_gamma   90.00
#
_symmetry.space_group_name_H-M   'P 1'
#
loop_
_entity.id
_entity.type
_entity.pdbx_description
1 polymer ?
#
loop_
_entity_poly.entity_id
_entity_poly.type
_entity_poly.pdbx_seq_one_letter_code
_entity_poly.pdbx_strand_id
1 'polypeptide(L)'
;AIGTGPFIMDEFVTDNKVTYHKNPDYRITGQPYLDTLEIDMMSDVNTMMSAMLNKEVGVAMKFESDSIIKQLQDAGFTAIGRKTANVADIKHIIWNSKSDKHPMGDLKVRQAIMHAIPWDDVAGALSGGIGEATPLFATPDSWAYKEGTEFYDYDVELAKSALAEAGYPDGFETKIYCKAQDND
;
A
#
# COMPACT_ATOMS: atom_id res chain seq x y z
N ALA A 1 -25.28 8.86 -14.13
CA ALA A 1 -25.52 9.35 -12.76
C ALA A 1 -25.43 10.88 -12.79
N ILE A 2 -26.32 11.56 -12.05
CA ILE A 2 -26.29 13.01 -11.90
C ILE A 2 -25.56 13.32 -10.59
N GLY A 3 -24.50 14.11 -10.67
CA GLY A 3 -23.70 14.49 -9.52
C GLY A 3 -23.35 15.97 -9.52
N THR A 4 -22.75 16.45 -8.43
CA THR A 4 -22.32 17.84 -8.24
C THR A 4 -20.80 18.01 -8.34
N GLY A 5 -20.13 17.05 -8.95
CA GLY A 5 -18.67 17.01 -9.10
C GLY A 5 -18.13 18.02 -10.12
N PRO A 6 -16.81 18.24 -10.14
CA PRO A 6 -16.16 19.17 -11.04
C PRO A 6 -16.16 18.74 -12.51
N PHE A 7 -16.37 17.46 -12.78
CA PHE A 7 -16.39 16.90 -14.12
C PHE A 7 -17.68 16.12 -14.38
N ILE A 8 -18.13 16.14 -15.63
CA ILE A 8 -19.26 15.38 -16.17
C ILE A 8 -18.70 14.31 -17.08
N MET A 9 -19.14 13.06 -16.92
CA MET A 9 -18.71 11.94 -17.75
C MET A 9 -19.35 12.02 -19.14
N ASP A 10 -18.52 11.93 -20.16
CA ASP A 10 -18.95 11.86 -21.56
C ASP A 10 -19.12 10.43 -22.03
N GLU A 11 -18.07 9.62 -21.83
CA GLU A 11 -18.02 8.27 -22.33
C GLU A 11 -17.36 7.33 -21.33
N PHE A 12 -17.81 6.11 -21.26
CA PHE A 12 -17.20 5.01 -20.54
C PHE A 12 -17.07 3.81 -21.47
N VAL A 13 -15.84 3.46 -21.81
CA VAL A 13 -15.50 2.23 -22.56
C VAL A 13 -14.89 1.23 -21.59
N THR A 14 -15.61 0.15 -21.34
CA THR A 14 -15.21 -0.90 -20.39
C THR A 14 -13.80 -1.41 -20.70
N ASP A 15 -12.98 -1.56 -19.67
CA ASP A 15 -11.58 -2.04 -19.74
C ASP A 15 -10.68 -1.21 -20.67
N ASN A 16 -11.07 0.00 -21.03
CA ASN A 16 -10.33 0.87 -21.93
C ASN A 16 -10.15 2.25 -21.33
N LYS A 17 -11.20 3.10 -21.36
CA LYS A 17 -11.08 4.48 -20.88
C LYS A 17 -12.39 5.11 -20.44
N VAL A 18 -12.25 6.17 -19.65
CA VAL A 18 -13.32 7.06 -19.29
C VAL A 18 -12.95 8.48 -19.66
N THR A 19 -13.84 9.19 -20.33
CA THR A 19 -13.64 10.60 -20.68
C THR A 19 -14.64 11.49 -19.97
N TYR A 20 -14.18 12.67 -19.61
CA TYR A 20 -14.94 13.67 -18.90
C TYR A 20 -14.70 15.05 -19.49
N HIS A 21 -15.68 15.91 -19.42
CA HIS A 21 -15.52 17.34 -19.61
C HIS A 21 -15.81 18.11 -18.33
N LYS A 22 -15.34 19.34 -18.27
CA LYS A 22 -15.55 20.29 -17.19
C LYS A 22 -17.03 20.56 -16.95
N ASN A 23 -17.44 20.51 -15.69
CA ASN A 23 -18.80 20.93 -15.30
C ASN A 23 -18.87 22.45 -15.24
N PRO A 24 -19.64 23.12 -16.13
CA PRO A 24 -19.77 24.58 -16.14
C PRO A 24 -20.49 25.12 -14.89
N ASP A 25 -21.31 24.29 -14.26
CA ASP A 25 -22.10 24.64 -13.06
C ASP A 25 -21.41 24.17 -11.76
N TYR A 26 -20.10 23.94 -11.81
CA TYR A 26 -19.41 23.50 -10.61
C TYR A 26 -19.40 24.59 -9.54
N ARG A 27 -19.78 24.21 -8.29
CA ARG A 27 -19.99 25.12 -7.14
C ARG A 27 -18.80 25.98 -6.74
N ILE A 28 -17.57 25.62 -7.15
CA ILE A 28 -16.34 26.37 -6.82
C ILE A 28 -15.96 27.19 -8.05
N THR A 29 -16.08 28.50 -7.93
CA THR A 29 -15.73 29.44 -9.00
C THR A 29 -14.28 29.29 -9.44
N GLY A 30 -14.04 29.22 -10.73
CA GLY A 30 -12.70 29.07 -11.32
C GLY A 30 -12.16 27.65 -11.34
N GLN A 31 -12.93 26.66 -10.90
CA GLN A 31 -12.58 25.23 -10.97
C GLN A 31 -13.61 24.45 -11.80
N PRO A 32 -13.25 23.26 -12.32
CA PRO A 32 -11.87 22.72 -12.40
C PRO A 32 -11.01 23.51 -13.39
N TYR A 33 -9.69 23.36 -13.27
CA TYR A 33 -8.72 24.05 -14.16
C TYR A 33 -8.60 23.36 -15.52
N LEU A 34 -8.82 22.05 -15.57
CA LEU A 34 -8.78 21.25 -16.80
C LEU A 34 -10.14 21.31 -17.49
N ASP A 35 -10.14 21.43 -18.81
CA ASP A 35 -11.38 21.38 -19.61
C ASP A 35 -11.83 19.95 -19.84
N THR A 36 -10.89 19.02 -19.99
CA THR A 36 -11.13 17.58 -20.19
C THR A 36 -10.24 16.76 -19.28
N LEU A 37 -10.72 15.56 -18.91
CA LEU A 37 -9.97 14.55 -18.18
C LEU A 37 -10.22 13.20 -18.85
N GLU A 38 -9.17 12.53 -19.27
CA GLU A 38 -9.21 11.18 -19.77
C GLU A 38 -8.50 10.24 -18.78
N ILE A 39 -9.13 9.14 -18.43
CA ILE A 39 -8.57 8.11 -17.58
C ILE A 39 -8.48 6.82 -18.38
N ASP A 40 -7.26 6.44 -18.72
CA ASP A 40 -6.96 5.21 -19.42
C ASP A 40 -6.79 4.05 -18.43
N MET A 41 -7.40 2.92 -18.73
CA MET A 41 -7.30 1.70 -17.92
C MET A 41 -6.20 0.80 -18.50
N MET A 42 -5.04 0.84 -17.90
CA MET A 42 -3.89 0.03 -18.29
C MET A 42 -3.60 -1.01 -17.20
N SER A 43 -3.77 -2.29 -17.52
CA SER A 43 -3.53 -3.40 -16.59
C SER A 43 -2.06 -3.83 -16.54
N ASP A 44 -1.30 -3.60 -17.63
CA ASP A 44 0.11 -3.95 -17.69
C ASP A 44 0.99 -2.75 -17.29
N VAL A 45 1.84 -2.97 -16.31
CA VAL A 45 2.68 -1.92 -15.72
C VAL A 45 3.76 -1.42 -16.69
N ASN A 46 4.27 -2.27 -17.59
CA ASN A 46 5.28 -1.85 -18.56
C ASN A 46 4.65 -1.00 -19.66
N THR A 47 3.41 -1.31 -20.04
CA THR A 47 2.62 -0.48 -20.97
C THR A 47 2.39 0.90 -20.35
N MET A 48 2.00 0.95 -19.07
CA MET A 48 1.80 2.21 -18.34
C MET A 48 3.10 3.02 -18.24
N MET A 49 4.23 2.35 -17.92
CA MET A 49 5.55 2.99 -17.91
C MET A 49 5.92 3.57 -19.26
N SER A 50 5.69 2.81 -20.35
CA SER A 50 5.98 3.26 -21.70
C SER A 50 5.14 4.48 -22.09
N ALA A 51 3.86 4.50 -21.77
CA ALA A 51 2.96 5.64 -22.00
C ALA A 51 3.42 6.90 -21.24
N MET A 52 3.92 6.73 -20.00
CA MET A 52 4.54 7.83 -19.25
C MET A 52 5.79 8.36 -19.95
N LEU A 53 6.73 7.48 -20.31
CA LEU A 53 7.99 7.87 -20.96
C LEU A 53 7.77 8.54 -22.30
N ASN A 54 6.76 8.11 -23.06
CA ASN A 54 6.35 8.71 -24.32
C ASN A 54 5.55 10.00 -24.15
N LYS A 55 5.20 10.37 -22.89
CA LYS A 55 4.36 11.54 -22.56
C LYS A 55 2.94 11.45 -23.11
N GLU A 56 2.43 10.26 -23.30
CA GLU A 56 1.05 9.99 -23.72
C GLU A 56 0.10 10.21 -22.52
N VAL A 57 0.56 9.93 -21.31
CA VAL A 57 -0.15 10.20 -20.06
C VAL A 57 0.67 11.11 -19.16
N GLY A 58 0.02 12.02 -18.45
CA GLY A 58 0.66 12.98 -17.53
C GLY A 58 0.77 12.49 -16.10
N VAL A 59 -0.08 11.58 -15.69
CA VAL A 59 -0.14 11.03 -14.32
C VAL A 59 -0.46 9.55 -14.39
N ALA A 60 0.30 8.73 -13.69
CA ALA A 60 -0.02 7.32 -13.49
C ALA A 60 -0.13 7.00 -12.00
N MET A 61 -0.99 6.05 -11.67
CA MET A 61 -1.24 5.63 -10.29
C MET A 61 -0.97 4.14 -10.11
N LYS A 62 -0.62 3.73 -8.89
CA LYS A 62 -0.39 2.34 -8.51
C LYS A 62 0.83 1.67 -9.15
N PHE A 63 1.95 2.39 -9.25
CA PHE A 63 3.22 1.71 -9.42
C PHE A 63 3.65 1.10 -8.08
N GLU A 64 3.78 -0.21 -8.05
CA GLU A 64 4.22 -0.97 -6.87
C GLU A 64 5.67 -1.46 -7.01
N SER A 65 6.26 -1.36 -8.20
CA SER A 65 7.62 -1.78 -8.47
C SER A 65 8.62 -0.63 -8.31
N ASP A 66 9.54 -0.78 -7.37
CA ASP A 66 10.61 0.18 -7.09
C ASP A 66 11.48 0.47 -8.28
N SER A 67 11.77 -0.56 -9.08
CA SER A 67 12.61 -0.42 -10.27
C SER A 67 11.95 0.46 -11.32
N ILE A 68 10.64 0.38 -11.47
CA ILE A 68 9.87 1.22 -12.40
C ILE A 68 9.76 2.65 -11.87
N ILE A 69 9.46 2.80 -10.58
CA ILE A 69 9.43 4.14 -9.94
C ILE A 69 10.77 4.84 -10.12
N LYS A 70 11.88 4.12 -9.88
CA LYS A 70 13.22 4.67 -10.07
C LYS A 70 13.50 5.06 -11.52
N GLN A 71 13.15 4.22 -12.48
CA GLN A 71 13.31 4.54 -13.92
C GLN A 71 12.53 5.80 -14.32
N LEU A 72 11.30 5.96 -13.82
CA LEU A 72 10.51 7.16 -14.07
C LEU A 72 11.11 8.39 -13.40
N GLN A 73 11.63 8.27 -12.17
CA GLN A 73 12.35 9.35 -11.49
C GLN A 73 13.62 9.77 -12.24
N ASP A 74 14.40 8.80 -12.71
CA ASP A 74 15.61 9.03 -13.51
C ASP A 74 15.27 9.69 -14.86
N ALA A 75 14.05 9.48 -15.38
CA ALA A 75 13.50 10.15 -16.57
C ALA A 75 12.87 11.53 -16.25
N GLY A 76 12.94 12.01 -15.01
CA GLY A 76 12.48 13.35 -14.60
C GLY A 76 11.03 13.41 -14.11
N PHE A 77 10.37 12.27 -13.90
CA PHE A 77 9.05 12.25 -13.29
C PHE A 77 9.13 12.35 -11.76
N THR A 78 8.12 12.96 -11.16
CA THR A 78 8.02 13.07 -9.70
C THR A 78 7.18 11.91 -9.17
N ALA A 79 7.76 11.08 -8.31
CA ALA A 79 7.01 10.11 -7.54
C ALA A 79 6.44 10.77 -6.28
N ILE A 80 5.12 10.67 -6.10
CA ILE A 80 4.42 11.19 -4.93
C ILE A 80 3.94 9.99 -4.13
N GLY A 81 4.65 9.71 -3.04
CA GLY A 81 4.22 8.75 -2.02
C GLY A 81 3.30 9.42 -1.00
N ARG A 82 2.37 8.68 -0.47
CA ARG A 82 1.52 9.16 0.62
C ARG A 82 2.25 9.01 1.95
N LYS A 83 2.80 10.08 2.48
CA LYS A 83 3.25 10.12 3.88
C LYS A 83 2.11 10.39 4.86
N THR A 84 1.02 10.97 4.36
CA THR A 84 -0.15 11.32 5.15
C THR A 84 -1.37 10.87 4.38
N ALA A 85 -2.17 10.01 4.92
CA ALA A 85 -3.40 9.72 4.23
C ALA A 85 -4.47 9.06 5.10
N ASN A 86 -5.63 9.58 4.95
CA ASN A 86 -6.86 8.90 5.27
C ASN A 86 -7.10 7.60 4.46
N VAL A 87 -6.16 7.22 3.60
CA VAL A 87 -6.17 5.97 2.80
C VAL A 87 -4.73 5.52 2.61
N ALA A 88 -4.15 4.86 3.59
CA ALA A 88 -2.90 4.12 3.43
C ALA A 88 -3.23 2.73 2.88
N ASP A 89 -2.46 2.28 1.89
CA ASP A 89 -2.41 0.86 1.55
C ASP A 89 -1.55 0.17 2.59
N ILE A 90 -2.20 -0.37 3.63
CA ILE A 90 -1.50 -1.03 4.72
C ILE A 90 -1.36 -2.50 4.37
N LYS A 91 -0.14 -2.93 4.09
CA LYS A 91 0.18 -4.35 3.99
C LYS A 91 0.31 -4.92 5.40
N HIS A 92 -0.31 -6.06 5.65
CA HIS A 92 -0.37 -6.62 6.98
C HIS A 92 -0.33 -8.15 6.98
N ILE A 93 0.13 -8.73 8.07
CA ILE A 93 0.07 -10.16 8.33
C ILE A 93 -1.10 -10.44 9.25
N ILE A 94 -2.01 -11.31 8.82
CA ILE A 94 -3.15 -11.74 9.62
C ILE A 94 -2.84 -13.10 10.25
N TRP A 95 -2.88 -13.16 11.56
CA TRP A 95 -2.63 -14.36 12.33
C TRP A 95 -3.89 -15.22 12.46
N ASN A 96 -3.74 -16.54 12.37
CA ASN A 96 -4.80 -17.46 12.79
C ASN A 96 -4.85 -17.56 14.33
N SER A 97 -5.31 -16.49 14.96
CA SER A 97 -5.33 -16.36 16.42
C SER A 97 -6.49 -17.07 17.12
N LYS A 98 -7.42 -17.63 16.34
CA LYS A 98 -8.63 -18.31 16.88
C LYS A 98 -8.43 -19.80 17.12
N SER A 99 -7.35 -20.37 16.62
CA SER A 99 -7.10 -21.80 16.70
C SER A 99 -6.26 -22.15 17.91
N ASP A 100 -6.80 -22.95 18.80
CA ASP A 100 -6.08 -23.58 19.91
C ASP A 100 -5.16 -24.74 19.45
N LYS A 101 -5.29 -25.15 18.19
CA LYS A 101 -4.52 -26.24 17.57
C LYS A 101 -3.31 -25.74 16.76
N HIS A 102 -3.16 -24.42 16.63
CA HIS A 102 -2.10 -23.82 15.84
C HIS A 102 -1.26 -22.91 16.73
N PRO A 103 0.09 -22.92 16.61
CA PRO A 103 0.96 -22.09 17.44
C PRO A 103 0.58 -20.60 17.46
N MET A 104 0.03 -20.08 16.36
CA MET A 104 -0.45 -18.69 16.27
C MET A 104 -1.64 -18.35 17.17
N GLY A 105 -2.28 -19.33 17.79
CA GLY A 105 -3.28 -19.11 18.83
C GLY A 105 -2.69 -18.52 20.12
N ASP A 106 -1.43 -18.84 20.42
CA ASP A 106 -0.72 -18.31 21.56
C ASP A 106 -0.24 -16.86 21.29
N LEU A 107 -0.54 -15.95 22.24
CA LEU A 107 -0.11 -14.57 22.15
C LEU A 107 1.44 -14.45 22.20
N LYS A 108 2.12 -15.24 23.03
CA LYS A 108 3.58 -15.22 23.15
C LYS A 108 4.26 -15.59 21.85
N VAL A 109 3.72 -16.59 21.12
CA VAL A 109 4.22 -16.97 19.81
C VAL A 109 4.09 -15.83 18.81
N ARG A 110 2.95 -15.15 18.77
CA ARG A 110 2.78 -13.98 17.89
C ARG A 110 3.74 -12.85 18.23
N GLN A 111 3.90 -12.54 19.51
CA GLN A 111 4.86 -11.52 19.96
C GLN A 111 6.29 -11.88 19.62
N ALA A 112 6.69 -13.15 19.81
CA ALA A 112 8.00 -13.63 19.42
C ALA A 112 8.28 -13.43 17.92
N ILE A 113 7.30 -13.74 17.06
CA ILE A 113 7.44 -13.53 15.62
C ILE A 113 7.54 -12.03 15.29
N MET A 114 6.83 -11.16 16.01
CA MET A 114 6.95 -9.71 15.82
C MET A 114 8.36 -9.21 16.08
N HIS A 115 9.07 -9.74 17.09
CA HIS A 115 10.47 -9.44 17.36
C HIS A 115 11.45 -10.07 16.36
N ALA A 116 11.05 -11.11 15.64
CA ALA A 116 11.90 -11.78 14.65
C ALA A 116 11.94 -11.08 13.28
N ILE A 117 11.07 -10.13 13.02
CA ILE A 117 10.93 -9.47 11.71
C ILE A 117 11.50 -8.05 11.76
N PRO A 118 12.47 -7.71 10.90
CA PRO A 118 12.99 -6.35 10.77
C PRO A 118 12.00 -5.49 9.97
N TRP A 119 10.98 -4.98 10.65
CA TRP A 119 9.81 -4.35 10.03
C TRP A 119 10.14 -3.14 9.16
N ASP A 120 11.11 -2.32 9.57
CA ASP A 120 11.52 -1.14 8.78
C ASP A 120 12.20 -1.54 7.48
N ASP A 121 13.04 -2.59 7.51
CA ASP A 121 13.67 -3.13 6.30
C ASP A 121 12.62 -3.72 5.36
N VAL A 122 11.65 -4.46 5.92
CA VAL A 122 10.54 -5.04 5.15
C VAL A 122 9.67 -3.93 4.54
N ALA A 123 9.31 -2.91 5.33
CA ALA A 123 8.54 -1.78 4.84
C ALA A 123 9.28 -1.02 3.73
N GLY A 124 10.58 -0.80 3.91
CA GLY A 124 11.44 -0.18 2.91
C GLY A 124 11.50 -0.98 1.61
N ALA A 125 11.73 -2.30 1.71
CA ALA A 125 11.82 -3.18 0.55
C ALA A 125 10.48 -3.28 -0.22
N LEU A 126 9.35 -3.35 0.49
CA LEU A 126 8.02 -3.48 -0.14
C LEU A 126 7.49 -2.17 -0.72
N SER A 127 8.07 -1.03 -0.39
CA SER A 127 7.55 0.29 -0.75
C SER A 127 8.53 1.16 -1.54
N GLY A 128 9.71 0.65 -1.88
CA GLY A 128 10.76 1.44 -2.51
C GLY A 128 11.34 2.53 -1.61
N GLY A 129 11.37 2.28 -0.31
CA GLY A 129 11.86 3.22 0.66
C GLY A 129 10.91 4.38 0.97
N ILE A 130 9.66 4.33 0.48
CA ILE A 130 8.65 5.38 0.71
C ILE A 130 7.76 5.04 1.91
N GLY A 131 7.56 3.76 2.18
CA GLY A 131 6.71 3.26 3.27
C GLY A 131 7.42 3.19 4.60
N GLU A 132 6.66 3.19 5.66
CA GLU A 132 7.11 3.09 7.04
C GLU A 132 6.36 1.94 7.73
N ALA A 133 7.04 1.23 8.64
CA ALA A 133 6.39 0.26 9.48
C ALA A 133 5.44 0.96 10.48
N THR A 134 4.28 0.35 10.74
CA THR A 134 3.33 0.89 11.71
C THR A 134 2.73 -0.22 12.57
N PRO A 135 2.60 -0.03 13.88
CA PRO A 135 1.97 -1.00 14.77
C PRO A 135 0.44 -1.01 14.65
N LEU A 136 -0.13 -0.05 13.95
CA LEU A 136 -1.57 0.18 13.89
C LEU A 136 -2.08 0.17 12.45
N PHE A 137 -3.34 -0.21 12.27
CA PHE A 137 -4.08 0.00 11.03
C PHE A 137 -4.43 1.47 10.78
N ALA A 138 -4.20 2.34 11.75
CA ALA A 138 -4.43 3.76 11.67
C ALA A 138 -3.12 4.50 11.39
N THR A 139 -3.13 5.40 10.43
CA THR A 139 -2.00 6.31 10.16
C THR A 139 -1.97 7.46 11.15
N PRO A 140 -0.83 8.13 11.36
CA PRO A 140 -0.70 9.27 12.28
C PRO A 140 -1.75 10.36 12.12
N ASP A 141 -2.24 10.60 10.90
CA ASP A 141 -3.27 11.61 10.62
C ASP A 141 -4.71 11.09 10.81
N SER A 142 -4.87 9.84 11.19
CA SER A 142 -6.20 9.25 11.43
C SER A 142 -6.69 9.56 12.84
N TRP A 143 -7.99 9.83 12.98
CA TRP A 143 -8.64 9.99 14.28
C TRP A 143 -8.54 8.74 15.17
N ALA A 144 -8.28 7.58 14.58
CA ALA A 144 -8.13 6.31 15.28
C ALA A 144 -6.66 6.02 15.68
N TYR A 145 -5.72 6.88 15.30
CA TYR A 145 -4.32 6.71 15.66
C TYR A 145 -4.12 6.97 17.16
N LYS A 146 -3.38 6.06 17.77
CA LYS A 146 -3.00 6.19 19.19
C LYS A 146 -1.50 6.47 19.26
N GLU A 147 -1.16 7.72 19.57
CA GLU A 147 0.21 8.14 19.82
C GLU A 147 0.83 7.35 20.98
N GLY A 148 2.12 7.04 20.88
CA GLY A 148 2.85 6.27 21.87
C GLY A 148 2.56 4.77 21.84
N THR A 149 1.92 4.25 20.80
CA THR A 149 1.86 2.80 20.57
C THR A 149 3.23 2.35 20.09
N GLU A 150 3.94 1.61 20.94
CA GLU A 150 5.27 1.09 20.62
C GLU A 150 5.17 -0.05 19.61
N PHE A 151 6.15 -0.09 18.70
CA PHE A 151 6.38 -1.21 17.81
C PHE A 151 7.30 -2.24 18.50
N TYR A 152 7.33 -3.44 17.98
CA TYR A 152 8.23 -4.48 18.45
C TYR A 152 9.62 -4.25 17.90
N ASP A 153 10.63 -4.08 18.76
CA ASP A 153 12.02 -4.00 18.35
C ASP A 153 12.47 -5.32 17.70
N TYR A 154 13.27 -5.20 16.66
CA TYR A 154 13.88 -6.37 16.03
C TYR A 154 14.93 -6.97 16.96
N ASP A 155 14.63 -8.13 17.53
CA ASP A 155 15.51 -8.87 18.45
C ASP A 155 15.30 -10.38 18.29
N VAL A 156 16.20 -11.00 17.53
CA VAL A 156 16.14 -12.45 17.23
C VAL A 156 16.36 -13.31 18.47
N GLU A 157 17.19 -12.88 19.40
CA GLU A 157 17.47 -13.65 20.61
C GLU A 157 16.29 -13.61 21.59
N LEU A 158 15.66 -12.45 21.70
CA LEU A 158 14.40 -12.32 22.45
C LEU A 158 13.30 -13.17 21.80
N ALA A 159 13.19 -13.14 20.45
CA ALA A 159 12.22 -13.96 19.72
C ALA A 159 12.42 -15.47 19.98
N LYS A 160 13.64 -15.97 19.94
CA LYS A 160 13.96 -17.37 20.25
C LYS A 160 13.62 -17.75 21.69
N SER A 161 13.98 -16.88 22.65
CA SER A 161 13.68 -17.09 24.06
C SER A 161 12.15 -17.15 24.28
N ALA A 162 11.41 -16.23 23.71
CA ALA A 162 9.95 -16.19 23.83
C ALA A 162 9.26 -17.40 23.17
N LEU A 163 9.81 -17.91 22.03
CA LEU A 163 9.33 -19.14 21.43
C LEU A 163 9.61 -20.36 22.29
N ALA A 164 10.80 -20.43 22.90
CA ALA A 164 11.14 -21.52 23.82
C ALA A 164 10.23 -21.52 25.05
N GLU A 165 9.93 -20.36 25.62
CA GLU A 165 8.98 -20.22 26.75
C GLU A 165 7.54 -20.59 26.38
N ALA A 166 7.17 -20.39 25.10
CA ALA A 166 5.87 -20.79 24.58
C ALA A 166 5.81 -22.30 24.22
N GLY A 167 6.89 -23.07 24.45
CA GLY A 167 6.93 -24.51 24.21
C GLY A 167 7.47 -24.90 22.83
N TYR A 168 8.07 -23.96 22.10
CA TYR A 168 8.64 -24.19 20.76
C TYR A 168 10.15 -23.84 20.70
N PRO A 169 11.01 -24.52 21.51
CA PRO A 169 12.44 -24.19 21.54
C PRO A 169 13.16 -24.45 20.19
N ASP A 170 12.68 -25.40 19.40
CA ASP A 170 13.21 -25.75 18.08
C ASP A 170 12.40 -25.13 16.94
N GLY A 171 11.47 -24.21 17.25
CA GLY A 171 10.56 -23.64 16.28
C GLY A 171 9.39 -24.58 15.90
N PHE A 172 8.70 -24.25 14.81
CA PHE A 172 7.61 -25.05 14.26
C PHE A 172 7.42 -24.75 12.78
N GLU A 173 6.78 -25.71 12.07
CA GLU A 173 6.37 -25.47 10.70
C GLU A 173 5.08 -24.63 10.63
N THR A 174 5.06 -23.67 9.73
CA THR A 174 3.89 -22.88 9.43
C THR A 174 3.80 -22.55 7.94
N LYS A 175 2.64 -22.04 7.50
CA LYS A 175 2.43 -21.60 6.12
C LYS A 175 1.92 -20.18 6.10
N ILE A 176 2.49 -19.39 5.21
CA ILE A 176 2.03 -18.04 4.88
C ILE A 176 1.30 -18.13 3.54
N TYR A 177 0.10 -17.58 3.48
CA TYR A 177 -0.69 -17.48 2.26
C TYR A 177 -0.68 -16.02 1.81
N CYS A 178 -0.23 -15.77 0.60
CA CYS A 178 -0.27 -14.46 -0.05
C CYS A 178 -1.06 -14.54 -1.37
N LYS A 179 -1.45 -13.41 -1.91
CA LYS A 179 -2.05 -13.35 -3.24
C LYS A 179 -0.97 -13.66 -4.28
N ALA A 180 -1.34 -14.33 -5.37
CA ALA A 180 -0.41 -14.65 -6.45
C ALA A 180 0.20 -13.41 -7.14
N GLN A 181 -0.39 -12.25 -6.97
CA GLN A 181 0.08 -10.96 -7.50
C GLN A 181 1.05 -10.23 -6.55
N ASP A 182 1.20 -10.73 -5.32
CA ASP A 182 2.09 -10.16 -4.30
C ASP A 182 3.42 -10.94 -4.22
N ASN A 183 3.75 -11.72 -5.26
CA ASN A 183 4.94 -12.61 -5.32
C ASN A 183 6.16 -11.95 -5.98
N ASP A 184 6.26 -10.64 -6.01
CA ASP A 184 7.44 -9.92 -6.51
C ASP A 184 8.38 -9.55 -5.36
#